data_921921ce88bedd6ce6abe4bf314cf9e2
#
_entry.id   921921ce88bedd6ce6abe4bf314cf9e2
#
_cell.length_a   1.000
_cell.length_b   1.000
_cell.length_c   1.000
_cell.angle_alpha   90.00
_cell.angle_beta   90.00
_cell.angle_gamma   90.00
#
_symmetry.space_group_name_H-M   'P 1'
#
loop_
_entity.id
_entity.type
_entity.pdbx_description
1 polymer ?
#
loop_
_entity_poly.entity_id
_entity_poly.type
_entity_poly.pdbx_seq_one_letter_code
_entity_poly.pdbx_strand_id
1 'polypeptide(L)'
;MIATPQLSLPTKTARAVLPAHVSRHDAIYNVQRTALLLQGVATGRLDVLREAFSDRLHQPYRLALVPGLAEVLALDAPGMIGAFLSGAGPSVAVCVSGDPGPVIDALHAIYATIDPEVAIRVLDVHQPAPSTPLAVSHG
;
A
#
# COMPACT_ATOMS: atom_id res chain seq x y z
N MET A 1 2.63 1.60 -7.99
CA MET A 1 3.82 0.75 -8.20
C MET A 1 3.83 -0.40 -7.22
N ILE A 2 4.51 -1.49 -7.55
CA ILE A 2 4.70 -2.65 -6.66
C ILE A 2 6.18 -2.98 -6.64
N ALA A 3 6.80 -2.96 -5.46
CA ALA A 3 8.13 -3.48 -5.21
C ALA A 3 8.00 -4.90 -4.64
N THR A 4 8.61 -5.88 -5.30
CA THR A 4 8.53 -7.30 -4.93
C THR A 4 9.94 -7.84 -4.71
N PRO A 5 10.38 -7.98 -3.44
CA PRO A 5 11.63 -8.65 -3.11
C PRO A 5 11.59 -10.13 -3.48
N GLN A 6 12.75 -10.71 -3.77
CA GLN A 6 12.90 -12.14 -4.06
C GLN A 6 12.89 -13.00 -2.78
N LEU A 7 12.04 -12.64 -1.85
CA LEU A 7 11.85 -13.32 -0.57
C LEU A 7 10.60 -14.20 -0.63
N SER A 8 10.74 -15.46 -0.29
CA SER A 8 9.58 -16.32 -0.08
C SER A 8 9.03 -16.13 1.33
N LEU A 9 7.86 -15.53 1.45
CA LEU A 9 7.15 -15.35 2.72
C LEU A 9 5.83 -16.14 2.71
N PRO A 10 5.78 -17.35 3.29
CA PRO A 10 4.54 -18.11 3.36
C PRO A 10 3.46 -17.33 4.10
N THR A 11 2.25 -17.27 3.55
CA THR A 11 1.11 -16.57 4.16
C THR A 11 0.83 -17.04 5.58
N LYS A 12 1.05 -18.34 5.89
CA LYS A 12 0.91 -18.90 7.24
C LYS A 12 1.86 -18.22 8.22
N THR A 13 3.13 -18.03 7.83
CA THR A 13 4.14 -17.33 8.64
C THR A 13 3.76 -15.87 8.86
N ALA A 14 3.36 -15.17 7.79
CA ALA A 14 2.94 -13.78 7.86
C ALA A 14 1.65 -13.57 8.69
N ARG A 15 0.82 -14.60 8.87
CA ARG A 15 -0.35 -14.55 9.75
C ARG A 15 -0.03 -14.90 11.18
N ALA A 16 0.96 -15.76 11.42
CA ALA A 16 1.32 -16.25 12.76
C ALA A 16 1.89 -15.14 13.68
N VAL A 17 2.42 -14.06 13.11
CA VAL A 17 2.94 -12.92 13.90
C VAL A 17 1.84 -11.95 14.34
N LEU A 18 0.62 -12.11 13.86
CA LEU A 18 -0.48 -11.22 14.24
C LEU A 18 -1.00 -11.59 15.63
N PRO A 19 -1.29 -10.61 16.49
CA PRO A 19 -1.86 -10.87 17.81
C PRO A 19 -3.27 -11.44 17.69
N ALA A 20 -3.66 -12.31 18.61
CA ALA A 20 -5.03 -12.86 18.69
C ALA A 20 -6.07 -11.77 19.02
N HIS A 21 -5.65 -10.71 19.70
CA HIS A 21 -6.49 -9.59 20.10
C HIS A 21 -5.79 -8.27 19.81
N VAL A 22 -6.56 -7.26 19.42
CA VAL A 22 -6.08 -5.90 19.20
C VAL A 22 -6.78 -4.93 20.15
N SER A 23 -6.15 -3.79 20.44
CA SER A 23 -6.77 -2.78 21.27
C SER A 23 -7.98 -2.18 20.56
N ARG A 24 -9.00 -1.77 21.33
CA ARG A 24 -10.14 -1.01 20.78
C ARG A 24 -9.68 0.26 20.06
N HIS A 25 -8.64 0.92 20.57
CA HIS A 25 -8.07 2.12 19.96
C HIS A 25 -7.50 1.82 18.54
N ASP A 26 -6.74 0.75 18.38
CA ASP A 26 -6.16 0.38 17.10
C ASP A 26 -7.23 -0.11 16.11
N ALA A 27 -8.25 -0.82 16.60
CA ALA A 27 -9.38 -1.20 15.77
C ALA A 27 -10.12 0.04 15.22
N ILE A 28 -10.43 1.02 16.07
CA ILE A 28 -11.06 2.29 15.66
C ILE A 28 -10.17 3.04 14.67
N TYR A 29 -8.85 3.12 14.95
CA TYR A 29 -7.89 3.75 14.08
C TYR A 29 -7.97 3.18 12.65
N ASN A 30 -7.92 1.86 12.48
CA ASN A 30 -7.97 1.24 11.16
C ASN A 30 -9.33 1.42 10.46
N VAL A 31 -10.45 1.41 11.20
CA VAL A 31 -11.78 1.71 10.62
C VAL A 31 -11.82 3.14 10.06
N GLN A 32 -11.26 4.11 10.79
CA GLN A 32 -11.15 5.49 10.30
C GLN A 32 -10.28 5.58 9.03
N ARG A 33 -9.16 4.84 8.95
CA ARG A 33 -8.30 4.80 7.75
C ARG A 33 -9.02 4.21 6.54
N THR A 34 -9.85 3.20 6.74
CA THR A 34 -10.71 2.65 5.67
C THR A 34 -11.69 3.70 5.13
N ALA A 35 -12.33 4.47 5.99
CA ALA A 35 -13.22 5.55 5.57
C ALA A 35 -12.47 6.65 4.80
N LEU A 36 -11.29 7.05 5.28
CA LEU A 36 -10.42 8.01 4.60
C LEU A 36 -9.97 7.50 3.22
N LEU A 37 -9.63 6.22 3.09
CA LEU A 37 -9.26 5.60 1.81
C LEU A 37 -10.39 5.70 0.80
N LEU A 38 -11.60 5.30 1.18
CA LEU A 38 -12.78 5.37 0.31
C LEU A 38 -13.06 6.81 -0.12
N GLN A 39 -13.02 7.75 0.82
CA GLN A 39 -13.23 9.16 0.54
C GLN A 39 -12.14 9.74 -0.36
N GLY A 40 -10.87 9.46 -0.06
CA GLY A 40 -9.72 9.93 -0.85
C GLY A 40 -9.78 9.45 -2.30
N VAL A 41 -10.11 8.17 -2.51
CA VAL A 41 -10.29 7.59 -3.86
C VAL A 41 -11.50 8.22 -4.57
N ALA A 42 -12.64 8.34 -3.89
CA ALA A 42 -13.88 8.88 -4.49
C ALA A 42 -13.76 10.38 -4.88
N THR A 43 -12.94 11.14 -4.15
CA THR A 43 -12.81 12.60 -4.34
C THR A 43 -11.50 13.02 -5.02
N GLY A 44 -10.57 12.10 -5.26
CA GLY A 44 -9.23 12.38 -5.79
C GLY A 44 -8.33 13.17 -4.84
N ARG A 45 -8.63 13.20 -3.54
CA ARG A 45 -7.83 13.93 -2.55
C ARG A 45 -6.62 13.13 -2.10
N LEU A 46 -5.46 13.47 -2.65
CA LEU A 46 -4.19 12.77 -2.39
C LEU A 46 -3.68 12.96 -0.96
N ASP A 47 -3.95 14.10 -0.34
CA ASP A 47 -3.63 14.41 1.05
C ASP A 47 -4.34 13.44 2.03
N VAL A 48 -5.60 13.12 1.76
CA VAL A 48 -6.39 12.16 2.54
C VAL A 48 -5.87 10.73 2.32
N LEU A 49 -5.46 10.38 1.10
CA LEU A 49 -4.94 9.05 0.79
C LEU A 49 -3.64 8.73 1.52
N ARG A 50 -2.72 9.70 1.66
CA ARG A 50 -1.46 9.50 2.41
C ARG A 50 -1.74 9.01 3.83
N GLU A 51 -2.68 9.62 4.53
CA GLU A 51 -3.04 9.24 5.88
C GLU A 51 -3.76 7.88 5.94
N ALA A 52 -4.55 7.57 4.91
CA ALA A 52 -5.35 6.35 4.82
C ALA A 52 -4.51 5.06 4.75
N PHE A 53 -3.25 5.13 4.29
CA PHE A 53 -2.36 3.96 4.19
C PHE A 53 -1.73 3.54 5.52
N SER A 54 -1.89 4.33 6.58
CA SER A 54 -1.41 3.98 7.91
C SER A 54 -2.21 2.82 8.49
N ASP A 55 -1.50 1.86 9.11
CA ASP A 55 -2.10 0.66 9.68
C ASP A 55 -1.51 0.33 11.06
N ARG A 56 -2.34 -0.20 11.93
CA ARG A 56 -1.98 -0.67 13.28
C ARG A 56 -2.33 -2.13 13.54
N LEU A 57 -2.95 -2.81 12.57
CA LEU A 57 -3.45 -4.16 12.74
C LEU A 57 -2.57 -5.24 12.13
N HIS A 58 -1.76 -4.90 11.11
CA HIS A 58 -0.94 -5.92 10.47
C HIS A 58 0.46 -5.47 10.07
N GLN A 59 0.65 -4.25 9.55
CA GLN A 59 1.96 -3.79 9.07
C GLN A 59 3.01 -3.76 10.20
N PRO A 60 2.75 -3.22 11.40
CA PRO A 60 3.74 -3.16 12.47
C PRO A 60 4.27 -4.53 12.87
N TYR A 61 3.42 -5.55 12.86
CA TYR A 61 3.81 -6.92 13.24
C TYR A 61 4.62 -7.64 12.16
N ARG A 62 4.60 -7.14 10.93
CA ARG A 62 5.30 -7.74 9.78
C ARG A 62 6.60 -7.04 9.40
N LEU A 63 6.95 -5.93 10.06
CA LEU A 63 8.19 -5.19 9.78
C LEU A 63 9.42 -6.10 9.82
N ALA A 64 9.51 -6.99 10.82
CA ALA A 64 10.63 -7.91 10.97
C ALA A 64 10.65 -9.05 9.93
N LEU A 65 9.53 -9.32 9.26
CA LEU A 65 9.42 -10.39 8.27
C LEU A 65 9.65 -9.91 6.83
N VAL A 66 9.55 -8.61 6.60
CA VAL A 66 9.65 -8.01 5.26
C VAL A 66 10.78 -6.99 5.27
N PRO A 67 12.00 -7.39 4.89
CA PRO A 67 13.12 -6.47 4.81
C PRO A 67 12.83 -5.29 3.87
N GLY A 68 13.21 -4.08 4.28
CA GLY A 68 12.94 -2.85 3.55
C GLY A 68 11.53 -2.25 3.79
N LEU A 69 10.63 -2.98 4.44
CA LEU A 69 9.26 -2.48 4.66
C LEU A 69 9.24 -1.21 5.52
N ALA A 70 10.01 -1.17 6.60
CA ALA A 70 10.05 -0.01 7.49
C ALA A 70 10.54 1.25 6.74
N GLU A 71 11.59 1.09 5.94
CA GLU A 71 12.19 2.14 5.13
C GLU A 71 11.22 2.65 4.05
N VAL A 72 10.52 1.73 3.37
CA VAL A 72 9.53 2.10 2.34
C VAL A 72 8.31 2.78 2.96
N LEU A 73 7.82 2.32 4.13
CA LEU A 73 6.70 2.98 4.82
C LEU A 73 7.08 4.38 5.35
N ALA A 74 8.34 4.61 5.66
CA ALA A 74 8.86 5.89 6.12
C ALA A 74 9.35 6.81 4.96
N LEU A 75 9.36 6.30 3.73
CA LEU A 75 9.85 7.05 2.57
C LEU A 75 8.98 8.28 2.30
N ASP A 76 9.65 9.40 2.05
CA ASP A 76 9.03 10.62 1.51
C ASP A 76 9.83 11.06 0.27
N ALA A 77 9.25 10.85 -0.90
CA ALA A 77 9.87 11.17 -2.17
C ALA A 77 8.92 12.01 -3.05
N PRO A 78 9.44 12.85 -3.95
CA PRO A 78 8.61 13.64 -4.85
C PRO A 78 7.60 12.79 -5.61
N GLY A 79 6.34 13.20 -5.60
CA GLY A 79 5.24 12.47 -6.25
C GLY A 79 4.67 11.29 -5.46
N MET A 80 5.32 10.87 -4.36
CA MET A 80 4.81 9.78 -3.53
C MET A 80 3.59 10.22 -2.72
N ILE A 81 2.51 9.46 -2.85
CA ILE A 81 1.30 9.64 -2.04
C ILE A 81 1.44 8.85 -0.73
N GLY A 82 1.96 7.64 -0.79
CA GLY A 82 2.20 6.79 0.37
C GLY A 82 2.43 5.34 -0.02
N ALA A 83 2.72 4.50 0.97
CA ALA A 83 3.01 3.08 0.78
C ALA A 83 2.25 2.20 1.77
N PHE A 84 2.08 0.94 1.41
CA PHE A 84 1.50 -0.06 2.28
C PHE A 84 1.93 -1.47 1.86
N LEU A 85 1.91 -2.40 2.80
CA LEU A 85 2.19 -3.81 2.55
C LEU A 85 1.09 -4.43 1.68
N SER A 86 1.46 -5.04 0.57
CA SER A 86 0.51 -5.72 -0.33
C SER A 86 0.11 -7.08 0.25
N GLY A 87 -1.07 -7.16 0.85
CA GLY A 87 -1.59 -8.37 1.46
C GLY A 87 -0.73 -8.88 2.61
N ALA A 88 -0.26 -10.13 2.51
CA ALA A 88 0.63 -10.73 3.51
C ALA A 88 2.11 -10.31 3.36
N GLY A 89 2.48 -9.69 2.26
CA GLY A 89 3.85 -9.45 1.82
C GLY A 89 4.40 -10.65 1.01
N PRO A 90 5.67 -10.59 0.59
CA PRO A 90 6.64 -9.54 0.85
C PRO A 90 6.50 -8.29 -0.05
N SER A 91 5.61 -8.28 -1.03
CA SER A 91 5.44 -7.14 -1.92
C SER A 91 4.90 -5.90 -1.17
N VAL A 92 5.45 -4.74 -1.51
CA VAL A 92 5.02 -3.43 -0.98
C VAL A 92 4.43 -2.62 -2.11
N ALA A 93 3.24 -2.08 -1.90
CA ALA A 93 2.60 -1.16 -2.83
C ALA A 93 2.98 0.28 -2.50
N VAL A 94 3.28 1.06 -3.54
CA VAL A 94 3.58 2.49 -3.42
C VAL A 94 2.69 3.25 -4.40
N CYS A 95 1.88 4.15 -3.89
CA CYS A 95 1.03 5.03 -4.68
C CYS A 95 1.78 6.31 -5.04
N VAL A 96 1.75 6.67 -6.31
CA VAL A 96 2.47 7.83 -6.87
C VAL A 96 1.53 8.62 -7.76
N SER A 97 1.69 9.93 -7.78
CA SER A 97 1.05 10.84 -8.71
C SER A 97 2.13 11.59 -9.51
N GLY A 98 1.99 11.60 -10.83
CA GLY A 98 2.98 12.22 -11.73
C GLY A 98 4.14 11.28 -12.08
N ASP A 99 5.36 11.83 -12.14
CA ASP A 99 6.56 11.07 -12.50
C ASP A 99 6.94 10.05 -11.43
N PRO A 100 7.02 8.75 -11.75
CA PRO A 100 7.44 7.71 -10.81
C PRO A 100 8.97 7.64 -10.60
N GLY A 101 9.78 8.30 -11.44
CA GLY A 101 11.25 8.20 -11.42
C GLY A 101 11.87 8.39 -10.05
N PRO A 102 11.62 9.50 -9.35
CA PRO A 102 12.21 9.75 -8.03
C PRO A 102 11.88 8.67 -6.99
N VAL A 103 10.68 8.08 -7.07
CA VAL A 103 10.26 7.00 -6.16
C VAL A 103 10.93 5.68 -6.53
N ILE A 104 11.11 5.40 -7.82
CA ILE A 104 11.84 4.22 -8.31
C ILE A 104 13.30 4.27 -7.83
N ASP A 105 13.97 5.40 -7.98
CA ASP A 105 15.35 5.59 -7.55
C ASP A 105 15.50 5.41 -6.02
N ALA A 106 14.56 5.95 -5.25
CA ALA A 106 14.53 5.79 -3.80
C ALA A 106 14.30 4.32 -3.38
N LEU A 107 13.41 3.60 -4.06
CA LEU A 107 13.18 2.18 -3.80
C LEU A 107 14.43 1.35 -4.14
N HIS A 108 15.09 1.60 -5.27
CA HIS A 108 16.36 0.94 -5.59
C HIS A 108 17.43 1.23 -4.55
N ALA A 109 17.53 2.45 -4.04
CA ALA A 109 18.47 2.81 -2.97
C ALA A 109 18.18 2.04 -1.66
N ILE A 110 16.91 1.90 -1.27
CA ILE A 110 16.51 1.12 -0.10
C ILE A 110 16.89 -0.35 -0.28
N TYR A 111 16.57 -0.92 -1.43
CA TYR A 111 16.79 -2.35 -1.66
C TYR A 111 18.22 -2.70 -2.11
N ALA A 112 19.10 -1.74 -2.42
CA ALA A 112 20.45 -1.98 -2.92
C ALA A 112 21.28 -2.96 -2.07
N THR A 113 21.11 -2.92 -0.73
CA THR A 113 21.83 -3.79 0.22
C THR A 113 20.98 -4.93 0.76
N ILE A 114 19.67 -4.91 0.52
CA ILE A 114 18.70 -5.89 1.04
C ILE A 114 18.43 -6.96 0.00
N ASP A 115 18.07 -6.54 -1.19
CA ASP A 115 17.73 -7.38 -2.34
C ASP A 115 17.96 -6.57 -3.63
N PRO A 116 19.19 -6.57 -4.18
CA PRO A 116 19.52 -5.83 -5.40
C PRO A 116 18.68 -6.23 -6.63
N GLU A 117 18.10 -7.42 -6.61
CA GLU A 117 17.26 -7.97 -7.67
C GLU A 117 15.75 -7.71 -7.46
N VAL A 118 15.40 -6.78 -6.55
CA VAL A 118 13.99 -6.41 -6.31
C VAL A 118 13.29 -6.03 -7.61
N ALA A 119 12.14 -6.66 -7.87
CA ALA A 119 11.33 -6.32 -9.02
C ALA A 119 10.42 -5.12 -8.70
N ILE A 120 10.65 -3.99 -9.39
CA ILE A 120 9.79 -2.80 -9.28
C ILE A 120 8.94 -2.69 -10.55
N ARG A 121 7.62 -2.69 -10.39
CA ARG A 121 6.66 -2.58 -11.50
C ARG A 121 5.79 -1.35 -11.33
N VAL A 122 5.74 -0.52 -12.37
CA VAL A 122 4.77 0.59 -12.47
C VAL A 122 3.50 0.04 -13.09
N LEU A 123 2.38 0.30 -12.44
CA LEU A 123 1.05 -0.15 -12.86
C LEU A 123 0.10 1.03 -12.77
N ASP A 124 -0.76 1.18 -13.77
CA ASP A 124 -1.85 2.14 -13.71
C ASP A 124 -2.95 1.66 -12.77
N VAL A 125 -3.64 2.62 -12.15
CA VAL A 125 -4.85 2.31 -11.39
C VAL A 125 -5.97 2.00 -12.39
N HIS A 126 -6.60 0.83 -12.23
CA HIS A 126 -7.71 0.42 -13.08
C HIS A 126 -8.83 1.47 -13.07
N GLN A 127 -9.25 1.89 -14.25
CA GLN A 127 -10.40 2.75 -14.43
C GLN A 127 -11.57 1.89 -14.93
N PRO A 128 -12.73 1.88 -14.24
CA PRO A 128 -13.90 1.18 -14.75
C PRO A 128 -14.31 1.78 -16.10
N ALA A 129 -14.76 0.95 -17.01
CA ALA A 129 -15.39 1.44 -18.23
C ALA A 129 -16.55 2.37 -17.87
N PRO A 130 -16.79 3.47 -18.62
CA PRO A 130 -17.95 4.33 -18.38
C PRO A 130 -19.22 3.47 -18.37
N SER A 131 -19.95 3.52 -17.26
CA SER A 131 -21.22 2.80 -17.14
C SER A 131 -22.20 3.36 -18.20
N THR A 132 -22.63 2.50 -19.12
CA THR A 132 -23.75 2.87 -20.02
C THR A 132 -24.96 3.14 -19.13
N PRO A 133 -25.60 4.32 -19.20
CA PRO A 133 -26.80 4.57 -18.43
C PRO A 133 -27.84 3.50 -18.74
N LEU A 134 -28.38 2.87 -17.70
CA LEU A 134 -29.53 1.98 -17.87
C LEU A 134 -30.65 2.81 -18.52
N ALA A 135 -31.03 2.45 -19.73
CA ALA A 135 -32.19 3.02 -20.39
C ALA A 135 -33.41 2.72 -19.54
N VAL A 136 -33.92 3.70 -18.82
CA VAL A 136 -35.22 3.57 -18.13
C VAL A 136 -36.29 3.67 -19.20
N SER A 137 -36.80 2.53 -19.63
CA SER A 137 -37.99 2.50 -20.47
C SER A 137 -39.20 2.91 -19.61
N HIS A 138 -39.69 4.09 -19.84
CA HIS A 138 -40.99 4.52 -19.32
C HIS A 138 -42.05 3.86 -20.19
N GLY A 139 -42.68 2.81 -19.65
CA GLY A 139 -43.90 2.22 -20.20
C GLY A 139 -45.13 2.91 -19.63
#